data_f2edf75823b08a9821aba89abdda5f00
#
_entry.id   f2edf75823b08a9821aba89abdda5f00
#
_cell.length_a   1.000
_cell.length_b   1.000
_cell.length_c   1.000
_cell.angle_alpha   90.00
_cell.angle_beta   90.00
_cell.angle_gamma   90.00
#
_symmetry.space_group_name_H-M   'P 1'
#
loop_
_entity.id
_entity.type
_entity.pdbx_description
1 polymer ?
#
loop_
_entity_poly.entity_id
_entity_poly.type
_entity_poly.pdbx_seq_one_letter_code
_entity_poly.pdbx_strand_id
1 'polypeptide(L)'
;MLSGKKILSAVLSAALLLPAASALAEDDAFAAEIERRYTAPSIDSRSEVRWWMAEAGHTDETIRAEIQAMYDGGFRGVELCAQGEDEISEADYGYGSAQWDHDLKLAMNTALDLGMTVSLTSGTNWATANVPGLDPHSQGASQIVVDIVEYIKAGASRSGAIPMQKKVGSKVYPIEPTAKLIGVFAVPQTSGNKAKPIVTDGTGIIELTDKLVWEADGTITLDWTPENAESKYRLFYYWQQGAMQESPPAAETAYCINYFDEAGIEALKEYWLAHILDDEALNAKIQAGDVQLFMDSLEISTEYGCAFWCDDMAEEFLARKGYDIRPYLYLTIGLPDLFYWDAVDYGSYDLADKTMREKVLNDLFDVQTQLYRERMLEPLRAWLHEYGIKTRAQISYGQRLEISEPIMSVDYPEAEILNQNNQVDMYRLWTGGAKLQNKVLSSETGAYGGYAYTEQDHLMEAYNLFAAGFNRIVWHIWSAQYGPG
;
A
#
# COMPACT_ATOMS: atom_id res chain seq x y z
N MET A 1 -59.44 -61.98 -2.80
CA MET A 1 -58.05 -61.82 -3.40
C MET A 1 -58.01 -60.51 -4.16
N LEU A 2 -57.31 -59.54 -3.60
CA LEU A 2 -57.06 -58.28 -4.30
C LEU A 2 -56.07 -58.58 -5.40
N SER A 3 -56.39 -58.27 -6.67
CA SER A 3 -55.52 -58.59 -7.80
C SER A 3 -54.14 -57.93 -7.70
N GLY A 4 -53.14 -58.66 -8.09
CA GLY A 4 -51.68 -58.22 -8.00
C GLY A 4 -51.39 -56.86 -8.71
N LYS A 5 -52.30 -56.46 -9.61
CA LYS A 5 -52.27 -55.12 -10.27
C LYS A 5 -52.54 -53.96 -9.33
N LYS A 6 -53.43 -54.13 -8.33
CA LYS A 6 -53.68 -53.06 -7.34
C LYS A 6 -52.57 -52.91 -6.30
N ILE A 7 -51.92 -54.00 -5.95
CA ILE A 7 -50.80 -53.99 -5.05
C ILE A 7 -49.52 -53.33 -5.72
N LEU A 8 -49.29 -53.67 -7.00
CA LEU A 8 -48.21 -53.07 -7.76
C LEU A 8 -48.39 -51.56 -7.99
N SER A 9 -49.64 -51.12 -8.25
CA SER A 9 -49.96 -49.68 -8.39
C SER A 9 -49.80 -48.90 -7.08
N ALA A 10 -50.17 -49.50 -5.95
CA ALA A 10 -49.99 -48.87 -4.63
C ALA A 10 -48.48 -48.76 -4.23
N VAL A 11 -47.70 -49.81 -4.56
CA VAL A 11 -46.22 -49.78 -4.29
C VAL A 11 -45.49 -48.79 -5.21
N LEU A 12 -45.89 -48.71 -6.50
CA LEU A 12 -45.33 -47.71 -7.39
C LEU A 12 -45.73 -46.28 -6.99
N SER A 13 -46.96 -46.05 -6.55
CA SER A 13 -47.39 -44.73 -6.08
C SER A 13 -46.68 -44.32 -4.79
N ALA A 14 -46.44 -45.26 -3.87
CA ALA A 14 -45.69 -45.00 -2.65
C ALA A 14 -44.17 -44.76 -2.93
N ALA A 15 -43.60 -45.47 -3.91
CA ALA A 15 -42.20 -45.30 -4.30
C ALA A 15 -41.95 -43.98 -5.07
N LEU A 16 -42.96 -43.42 -5.76
CA LEU A 16 -42.91 -42.11 -6.40
C LEU A 16 -43.16 -40.93 -5.45
N LEU A 17 -43.87 -41.16 -4.35
CA LEU A 17 -44.15 -40.14 -3.34
C LEU A 17 -43.01 -39.95 -2.34
N LEU A 18 -42.21 -40.98 -2.10
CA LEU A 18 -41.09 -40.91 -1.17
C LEU A 18 -39.98 -39.90 -1.62
N PRO A 19 -39.50 -39.92 -2.89
CA PRO A 19 -38.53 -38.93 -3.34
C PRO A 19 -39.12 -37.51 -3.45
N ALA A 20 -40.41 -37.36 -3.73
CA ALA A 20 -41.05 -36.05 -3.74
C ALA A 20 -41.23 -35.48 -2.32
N ALA A 21 -41.55 -36.31 -1.33
CA ALA A 21 -41.64 -35.89 0.06
C ALA A 21 -40.25 -35.55 0.67
N SER A 22 -39.21 -36.28 0.26
CA SER A 22 -37.84 -35.93 0.69
C SER A 22 -37.32 -34.66 0.01
N ALA A 23 -37.61 -34.44 -1.26
CA ALA A 23 -37.25 -33.20 -1.96
C ALA A 23 -37.99 -31.97 -1.36
N LEU A 24 -39.29 -32.10 -1.04
CA LEU A 24 -40.04 -31.02 -0.37
C LEU A 24 -39.51 -30.76 1.06
N ALA A 25 -39.10 -31.79 1.79
CA ALA A 25 -38.51 -31.63 3.13
C ALA A 25 -37.10 -31.02 3.08
N GLU A 26 -36.31 -31.30 2.02
CA GLU A 26 -35.02 -30.67 1.76
C GLU A 26 -35.19 -29.19 1.38
N ASP A 27 -36.20 -28.86 0.54
CA ASP A 27 -36.54 -27.49 0.18
C ASP A 27 -37.01 -26.68 1.40
N ASP A 28 -37.82 -27.25 2.27
CA ASP A 28 -38.28 -26.61 3.52
C ASP A 28 -37.11 -26.40 4.49
N ALA A 29 -36.19 -27.35 4.61
CA ALA A 29 -34.97 -27.22 5.44
C ALA A 29 -34.00 -26.19 4.90
N PHE A 30 -33.87 -26.09 3.59
CA PHE A 30 -33.05 -25.07 2.91
C PHE A 30 -33.66 -23.68 3.09
N ALA A 31 -34.95 -23.51 2.91
CA ALA A 31 -35.65 -22.25 3.14
C ALA A 31 -35.49 -21.77 4.60
N ALA A 32 -35.69 -22.69 5.57
CA ALA A 32 -35.54 -22.40 6.97
C ALA A 32 -34.07 -22.00 7.35
N GLU A 33 -33.10 -22.63 6.72
CA GLU A 33 -31.67 -22.29 6.92
C GLU A 33 -31.35 -20.91 6.33
N ILE A 34 -31.88 -20.56 5.17
CA ILE A 34 -31.74 -19.22 4.58
C ILE A 34 -32.37 -18.17 5.51
N GLU A 35 -33.60 -18.42 5.96
CA GLU A 35 -34.32 -17.52 6.87
C GLU A 35 -33.53 -17.32 8.17
N ARG A 36 -32.97 -18.38 8.73
CA ARG A 36 -32.12 -18.33 9.94
C ARG A 36 -30.88 -17.51 9.69
N ARG A 37 -30.17 -17.72 8.58
CA ARG A 37 -28.96 -16.95 8.23
C ARG A 37 -29.25 -15.47 8.00
N TYR A 38 -30.42 -15.17 7.45
CA TYR A 38 -30.85 -13.79 7.21
C TYR A 38 -31.26 -13.07 8.50
N THR A 39 -32.00 -13.74 9.37
CA THR A 39 -32.53 -13.14 10.63
C THR A 39 -31.53 -13.14 11.77
N ALA A 40 -30.59 -14.09 11.78
CA ALA A 40 -29.54 -14.22 12.79
C ALA A 40 -28.22 -14.62 12.12
N PRO A 41 -27.56 -13.69 11.39
CA PRO A 41 -26.32 -13.98 10.69
C PRO A 41 -25.22 -14.35 11.68
N SER A 42 -24.41 -15.37 11.32
CA SER A 42 -23.22 -15.72 12.09
C SER A 42 -22.24 -14.57 12.10
N ILE A 43 -21.36 -14.52 13.08
CA ILE A 43 -20.32 -13.49 13.17
C ILE A 43 -19.47 -13.47 11.89
N ASP A 44 -19.19 -14.60 11.27
CA ASP A 44 -18.40 -14.71 10.04
C ASP A 44 -19.00 -14.02 8.82
N SER A 45 -20.33 -13.75 8.83
CA SER A 45 -21.03 -13.08 7.74
C SER A 45 -21.28 -11.60 8.00
N ARG A 46 -20.75 -11.06 9.08
CA ARG A 46 -20.87 -9.64 9.44
C ARG A 46 -19.73 -8.83 8.86
N SER A 47 -19.92 -7.50 8.72
CA SER A 47 -18.88 -6.56 8.32
C SER A 47 -17.89 -6.27 9.45
N GLU A 48 -16.78 -5.68 9.11
CA GLU A 48 -15.76 -5.16 10.02
C GLU A 48 -15.83 -3.63 10.05
N VAL A 49 -15.18 -3.00 11.01
CA VAL A 49 -15.14 -1.55 11.14
C VAL A 49 -13.75 -1.09 11.55
N ARG A 50 -13.29 0.02 10.95
CA ARG A 50 -12.06 0.73 11.34
C ARG A 50 -12.33 1.59 12.55
N TRP A 51 -11.45 1.55 13.53
CA TRP A 51 -11.42 2.47 14.63
C TRP A 51 -10.13 3.27 14.63
N TRP A 52 -10.25 4.54 14.31
CA TRP A 52 -9.19 5.51 14.51
C TRP A 52 -9.09 5.80 16.00
N MET A 53 -8.24 5.03 16.66
CA MET A 53 -8.04 5.09 18.09
C MET A 53 -7.19 6.31 18.39
N ALA A 54 -7.80 7.35 18.96
CA ALA A 54 -7.12 8.56 19.32
C ALA A 54 -6.12 8.30 20.46
N GLU A 55 -4.99 9.00 20.43
CA GLU A 55 -3.84 8.72 21.29
C GLU A 55 -4.09 8.85 22.78
N ALA A 56 -4.98 9.68 23.22
CA ALA A 56 -5.20 9.88 24.65
C ALA A 56 -6.68 9.97 25.00
N GLY A 57 -6.93 9.90 26.30
CA GLY A 57 -8.29 9.93 26.83
C GLY A 57 -8.97 8.57 26.86
N HIS A 58 -8.35 7.54 26.35
CA HIS A 58 -8.81 6.16 26.52
C HIS A 58 -8.37 5.62 27.88
N THR A 59 -9.35 5.22 28.67
CA THR A 59 -9.12 4.40 29.85
C THR A 59 -9.37 2.95 29.50
N ASP A 60 -8.86 2.03 30.32
CA ASP A 60 -9.18 0.60 30.17
C ASP A 60 -10.69 0.32 30.07
N GLU A 61 -11.49 1.12 30.79
CA GLU A 61 -12.95 0.98 30.81
C GLU A 61 -13.54 1.44 29.47
N THR A 62 -13.09 2.58 28.93
CA THR A 62 -13.58 3.10 27.64
C THR A 62 -13.19 2.19 26.48
N ILE A 63 -11.96 1.67 26.44
CA ILE A 63 -11.52 0.72 25.40
C ILE A 63 -12.42 -0.53 25.40
N ARG A 64 -12.66 -1.13 26.56
CA ARG A 64 -13.55 -2.30 26.64
C ARG A 64 -14.97 -1.97 26.23
N ALA A 65 -15.49 -0.79 26.62
CA ALA A 65 -16.84 -0.37 26.28
C ALA A 65 -17.00 -0.15 24.76
N GLU A 66 -16.01 0.49 24.09
CA GLU A 66 -16.05 0.68 22.64
C GLU A 66 -16.02 -0.66 21.88
N ILE A 67 -15.12 -1.58 22.23
CA ILE A 67 -15.07 -2.90 21.59
C ILE A 67 -16.39 -3.68 21.83
N GLN A 68 -16.95 -3.62 23.05
CA GLN A 68 -18.23 -4.24 23.33
C GLN A 68 -19.35 -3.63 22.49
N ALA A 69 -19.37 -2.30 22.35
CA ALA A 69 -20.37 -1.61 21.53
C ALA A 69 -20.28 -1.97 20.04
N MET A 70 -19.08 -2.14 19.50
CA MET A 70 -18.89 -2.64 18.12
C MET A 70 -19.44 -4.06 17.97
N TYR A 71 -19.15 -4.95 18.92
CA TYR A 71 -19.68 -6.31 18.91
C TYR A 71 -21.20 -6.35 19.00
N ASP A 72 -21.81 -5.56 19.92
CA ASP A 72 -23.25 -5.45 20.11
C ASP A 72 -23.93 -4.78 18.91
N GLY A 73 -23.24 -3.84 18.25
CA GLY A 73 -23.63 -3.22 16.98
C GLY A 73 -23.63 -4.17 15.79
N GLY A 74 -23.12 -5.38 15.99
CA GLY A 74 -23.17 -6.44 14.97
C GLY A 74 -21.92 -6.50 14.08
N PHE A 75 -20.82 -5.84 14.44
CA PHE A 75 -19.56 -5.99 13.72
C PHE A 75 -18.86 -7.30 14.05
N ARG A 76 -18.26 -7.89 13.04
CA ARG A 76 -17.44 -9.09 13.16
C ARG A 76 -16.04 -8.79 13.70
N GLY A 77 -15.49 -7.63 13.39
CA GLY A 77 -14.12 -7.30 13.70
C GLY A 77 -13.85 -5.82 13.75
N VAL A 78 -12.70 -5.48 14.31
CA VAL A 78 -12.20 -4.12 14.42
C VAL A 78 -10.81 -4.01 13.80
N GLU A 79 -10.58 -2.91 13.08
CA GLU A 79 -9.27 -2.49 12.64
C GLU A 79 -8.79 -1.36 13.53
N LEU A 80 -7.65 -1.57 14.19
CA LEU A 80 -7.06 -0.63 15.13
C LEU A 80 -5.98 0.18 14.42
N CYS A 81 -6.14 1.49 14.42
CA CYS A 81 -5.26 2.44 13.79
C CYS A 81 -4.95 3.58 14.75
N ALA A 82 -3.67 3.90 14.96
CA ALA A 82 -3.26 5.05 15.76
C ALA A 82 -3.57 6.35 15.02
N GLN A 83 -4.28 7.26 15.69
CA GLN A 83 -4.60 8.59 15.18
C GLN A 83 -4.28 9.65 16.22
N GLY A 84 -3.79 10.82 15.74
CA GLY A 84 -3.50 11.94 16.61
C GLY A 84 -4.75 12.74 16.99
N GLU A 85 -4.72 13.32 18.17
CA GLU A 85 -5.61 14.40 18.57
C GLU A 85 -4.84 15.65 18.92
N ASP A 86 -5.45 16.81 18.70
CA ASP A 86 -4.87 18.08 19.09
C ASP A 86 -4.61 18.15 20.62
N GLU A 87 -3.48 18.72 21.01
CA GLU A 87 -3.07 18.97 22.41
C GLU A 87 -2.58 17.74 23.21
N ILE A 88 -2.32 16.59 22.57
CA ILE A 88 -1.84 15.38 23.24
C ILE A 88 -0.34 15.20 23.04
N SER A 89 0.33 14.67 24.08
CA SER A 89 1.75 14.33 24.01
C SER A 89 1.97 13.04 23.20
N GLU A 90 2.43 13.18 21.97
CA GLU A 90 2.80 12.03 21.15
C GLU A 90 3.87 11.15 21.81
N ALA A 91 4.80 11.75 22.56
CA ALA A 91 5.83 11.02 23.29
C ALA A 91 5.26 10.05 24.35
N ASP A 92 4.14 10.41 24.96
CA ASP A 92 3.52 9.61 26.04
C ASP A 92 2.48 8.61 25.50
N TYR A 93 1.79 8.95 24.41
CA TYR A 93 0.62 8.21 23.91
C TYR A 93 0.71 7.79 22.45
N GLY A 94 1.66 8.30 21.68
CA GLY A 94 1.83 8.00 20.28
C GLY A 94 2.26 6.56 20.02
N TYR A 95 2.14 6.14 18.80
CA TYR A 95 2.53 4.81 18.31
C TYR A 95 3.96 4.46 18.76
N GLY A 96 4.11 3.32 19.42
CA GLY A 96 5.37 2.88 20.02
C GLY A 96 5.64 3.41 21.43
N SER A 97 4.73 4.17 22.06
CA SER A 97 4.80 4.46 23.49
C SER A 97 4.31 3.29 24.32
N ALA A 98 4.71 3.25 25.59
CA ALA A 98 4.25 2.22 26.52
C ALA A 98 2.72 2.28 26.75
N GLN A 99 2.13 3.48 26.70
CA GLN A 99 0.69 3.62 26.85
C GLN A 99 -0.06 3.11 25.62
N TRP A 100 0.42 3.46 24.42
CA TRP A 100 -0.14 2.92 23.18
C TRP A 100 -0.09 1.39 23.14
N ASP A 101 1.06 0.79 23.49
CA ASP A 101 1.22 -0.65 23.51
C ASP A 101 0.24 -1.33 24.48
N HIS A 102 0.02 -0.71 25.67
CA HIS A 102 -0.97 -1.18 26.63
C HIS A 102 -2.39 -1.13 26.05
N ASP A 103 -2.78 0.01 25.50
CA ASP A 103 -4.13 0.25 24.99
C ASP A 103 -4.43 -0.65 23.79
N LEU A 104 -3.47 -0.79 22.88
CA LEU A 104 -3.56 -1.70 21.75
C LEU A 104 -3.75 -3.15 22.17
N LYS A 105 -2.90 -3.66 23.08
CA LYS A 105 -2.99 -5.02 23.59
C LYS A 105 -4.29 -5.27 24.36
N LEU A 106 -4.79 -4.27 25.06
CA LEU A 106 -6.07 -4.35 25.75
C LEU A 106 -7.25 -4.45 24.76
N ALA A 107 -7.26 -3.61 23.72
CA ALA A 107 -8.25 -3.66 22.66
C ALA A 107 -8.25 -5.02 21.94
N MET A 108 -7.06 -5.51 21.57
CA MET A 108 -6.87 -6.82 20.95
C MET A 108 -7.42 -7.95 21.84
N ASN A 109 -7.00 -7.98 23.11
CA ASN A 109 -7.48 -9.00 24.07
C ASN A 109 -8.99 -8.99 24.20
N THR A 110 -9.59 -7.80 24.32
CA THR A 110 -11.05 -7.64 24.48
C THR A 110 -11.79 -8.13 23.24
N ALA A 111 -11.34 -7.75 22.05
CA ALA A 111 -11.95 -8.18 20.80
C ALA A 111 -11.82 -9.70 20.57
N LEU A 112 -10.65 -10.27 20.82
CA LEU A 112 -10.41 -11.71 20.68
C LEU A 112 -11.23 -12.55 21.68
N ASP A 113 -11.42 -12.07 22.91
CA ASP A 113 -12.29 -12.74 23.90
C ASP A 113 -13.77 -12.76 23.49
N LEU A 114 -14.21 -11.81 22.67
CA LEU A 114 -15.54 -11.78 22.05
C LEU A 114 -15.61 -12.61 20.75
N GLY A 115 -14.50 -13.18 20.29
CA GLY A 115 -14.42 -13.91 19.03
C GLY A 115 -14.45 -13.01 17.79
N MET A 116 -14.08 -11.74 17.96
CA MET A 116 -13.96 -10.78 16.84
C MET A 116 -12.65 -10.98 16.09
N THR A 117 -12.63 -10.61 14.81
CA THR A 117 -11.40 -10.38 14.03
C THR A 117 -10.71 -9.11 14.53
N VAL A 118 -9.39 -9.12 14.56
CA VAL A 118 -8.59 -7.93 14.85
C VAL A 118 -7.64 -7.66 13.70
N SER A 119 -7.65 -6.44 13.19
CA SER A 119 -6.67 -5.95 12.22
C SER A 119 -5.85 -4.83 12.84
N LEU A 120 -4.55 -4.85 12.59
CA LEU A 120 -3.63 -3.78 13.01
C LEU A 120 -3.04 -3.14 11.76
N THR A 121 -2.96 -1.82 11.73
CA THR A 121 -2.23 -1.11 10.66
C THR A 121 -0.74 -1.41 10.73
N SER A 122 -0.06 -1.35 9.59
CA SER A 122 1.38 -1.61 9.49
C SER A 122 2.27 -0.50 10.08
N GLY A 123 1.68 0.55 10.60
CA GLY A 123 2.33 1.68 11.24
C GLY A 123 1.30 2.57 11.92
N THR A 124 1.72 3.74 12.35
CA THR A 124 0.80 4.79 12.80
C THR A 124 0.09 5.42 11.60
N ASN A 125 -1.09 5.99 11.84
CA ASN A 125 -1.94 6.50 10.77
C ASN A 125 -2.37 5.35 9.83
N TRP A 126 -2.96 5.65 8.67
CA TRP A 126 -3.44 4.59 7.77
C TRP A 126 -2.46 4.29 6.62
N ALA A 127 -1.74 5.27 6.11
CA ALA A 127 -1.23 5.24 4.76
C ALA A 127 -0.01 4.34 4.53
N THR A 128 0.97 4.29 5.39
CA THR A 128 2.23 3.60 5.10
C THR A 128 2.72 2.75 6.25
N ALA A 129 3.43 1.67 5.93
CA ALA A 129 4.24 1.00 6.93
C ALA A 129 5.37 1.94 7.38
N ASN A 130 5.41 2.23 8.67
CA ASN A 130 6.39 3.12 9.25
C ASN A 130 6.81 2.62 10.63
N VAL A 131 8.01 3.01 11.07
CA VAL A 131 8.61 2.52 12.30
C VAL A 131 9.16 3.69 13.11
N PRO A 132 8.72 3.86 14.38
CA PRO A 132 9.28 4.83 15.30
C PRO A 132 10.79 4.62 15.53
N GLY A 133 11.56 5.70 15.50
CA GLY A 133 13.00 5.65 15.73
C GLY A 133 13.84 5.05 14.59
N LEU A 134 13.22 4.70 13.46
CA LEU A 134 13.96 4.23 12.28
C LEU A 134 14.89 5.34 11.76
N ASP A 135 16.17 5.01 11.51
CA ASP A 135 17.10 5.96 10.88
C ASP A 135 16.69 6.24 9.44
N PRO A 136 16.27 7.48 9.09
CA PRO A 136 15.81 7.81 7.75
C PRO A 136 16.88 7.71 6.67
N HIS A 137 18.15 7.64 7.06
CA HIS A 137 19.29 7.45 6.14
C HIS A 137 19.64 5.97 5.92
N SER A 138 19.06 5.07 6.70
CA SER A 138 19.28 3.63 6.54
C SER A 138 18.60 3.07 5.31
N GLN A 139 19.00 1.88 4.87
CA GLN A 139 18.32 1.16 3.79
C GLN A 139 16.93 0.65 4.18
N GLY A 140 16.68 0.52 5.48
CA GLY A 140 15.36 0.15 6.01
C GLY A 140 14.30 1.24 5.85
N ALA A 141 14.71 2.51 5.75
CA ALA A 141 13.82 3.63 5.48
C ALA A 141 13.64 3.85 3.97
N SER A 142 12.49 4.39 3.57
CA SER A 142 12.19 4.69 2.16
C SER A 142 13.30 5.52 1.51
N GLN A 143 13.80 5.05 0.37
CA GLN A 143 14.88 5.66 -0.41
C GLN A 143 14.35 6.20 -1.73
N ILE A 144 14.87 7.34 -2.16
CA ILE A 144 14.51 7.99 -3.41
C ILE A 144 15.73 8.38 -4.22
N VAL A 145 15.52 8.55 -5.52
CA VAL A 145 16.48 9.22 -6.40
C VAL A 145 16.19 10.71 -6.40
N VAL A 146 17.13 11.51 -5.93
CA VAL A 146 17.10 12.97 -6.08
C VAL A 146 17.80 13.34 -7.37
N ASP A 147 17.08 14.01 -8.24
CA ASP A 147 17.60 14.52 -9.51
C ASP A 147 17.98 16.00 -9.39
N ILE A 148 19.16 16.35 -9.89
CA ILE A 148 19.56 17.74 -10.10
C ILE A 148 19.85 17.91 -11.59
N VAL A 149 19.40 19.04 -12.17
CA VAL A 149 19.45 19.23 -13.62
C VAL A 149 20.12 20.53 -13.98
N GLU A 150 21.14 20.46 -14.84
CA GLU A 150 21.75 21.62 -15.48
C GLU A 150 21.43 21.64 -16.99
N TYR A 151 21.36 22.84 -17.56
CA TYR A 151 21.16 23.04 -18.99
C TYR A 151 22.45 23.54 -19.65
N ILE A 152 22.94 22.80 -20.63
CA ILE A 152 24.11 23.13 -21.42
C ILE A 152 23.67 23.59 -22.82
N LYS A 153 23.97 24.83 -23.13
CA LYS A 153 23.68 25.43 -24.46
C LYS A 153 24.58 24.81 -25.50
N ALA A 154 24.13 24.86 -26.76
CA ALA A 154 24.97 24.55 -27.93
C ALA A 154 26.25 25.39 -27.87
N GLY A 155 27.41 24.76 -28.10
CA GLY A 155 28.72 25.37 -28.07
C GLY A 155 29.29 25.69 -26.67
N ALA A 156 28.58 25.37 -25.60
CA ALA A 156 29.05 25.60 -24.23
C ALA A 156 29.71 24.36 -23.62
N SER A 157 30.75 24.59 -22.82
CA SER A 157 31.34 23.58 -21.93
C SER A 157 30.79 23.75 -20.53
N ARG A 158 30.86 22.69 -19.74
CA ARG A 158 30.62 22.67 -18.30
C ARG A 158 31.96 22.59 -17.57
N SER A 159 32.14 23.36 -16.51
CA SER A 159 33.38 23.32 -15.69
C SER A 159 33.08 23.69 -14.24
N GLY A 160 33.81 23.08 -13.30
CA GLY A 160 33.83 23.37 -11.88
C GLY A 160 32.90 22.50 -11.03
N ALA A 161 32.55 22.99 -9.82
CA ALA A 161 31.79 22.23 -8.84
C ALA A 161 30.39 21.85 -9.35
N ILE A 162 29.96 20.60 -9.06
CA ILE A 162 28.60 20.17 -9.38
C ILE A 162 27.59 20.73 -8.36
N PRO A 163 26.31 20.88 -8.73
CA PRO A 163 25.28 21.31 -7.80
C PRO A 163 24.98 20.22 -6.79
N MET A 164 24.92 20.59 -5.50
CA MET A 164 24.65 19.68 -4.37
C MET A 164 23.33 20.04 -3.67
N GLN A 165 22.38 20.60 -4.40
CA GLN A 165 21.05 20.89 -3.87
C GLN A 165 20.03 20.92 -4.99
N LYS A 166 18.82 20.41 -4.69
CA LYS A 166 17.65 20.51 -5.56
C LYS A 166 16.75 21.65 -5.11
N LYS A 167 16.16 22.38 -6.05
CA LYS A 167 15.16 23.42 -5.78
C LYS A 167 13.81 22.97 -6.32
N VAL A 168 12.81 22.97 -5.44
CA VAL A 168 11.41 22.69 -5.79
C VAL A 168 10.57 23.87 -5.31
N GLY A 169 10.12 24.71 -6.23
CA GLY A 169 9.48 25.97 -5.87
C GLY A 169 10.40 26.88 -5.06
N SER A 170 9.98 27.23 -3.83
CA SER A 170 10.77 28.01 -2.87
C SER A 170 11.61 27.15 -1.91
N LYS A 171 11.38 25.85 -1.85
CA LYS A 171 12.11 24.91 -1.01
C LYS A 171 13.43 24.52 -1.64
N VAL A 172 14.44 24.29 -0.79
CA VAL A 172 15.77 23.83 -1.17
C VAL A 172 16.06 22.56 -0.39
N TYR A 173 16.37 21.49 -1.10
CA TYR A 173 16.72 20.19 -0.55
C TYR A 173 18.20 19.93 -0.82
N PRO A 174 19.07 19.84 0.21
CA PRO A 174 20.46 19.50 0.03
C PRO A 174 20.61 18.03 -0.37
N ILE A 175 21.71 17.72 -1.04
CA ILE A 175 22.17 16.34 -1.13
C ILE A 175 22.83 16.01 0.20
N GLU A 176 22.30 14.99 0.88
CA GLU A 176 22.75 14.58 2.20
C GLU A 176 24.19 14.01 2.18
N PRO A 177 24.94 14.17 3.27
CA PRO A 177 26.31 13.60 3.32
C PRO A 177 26.37 12.08 3.14
N THR A 178 25.27 11.39 3.45
CA THR A 178 25.13 9.94 3.32
C THR A 178 24.63 9.50 1.94
N ALA A 179 24.25 10.46 1.08
CA ALA A 179 23.73 10.17 -0.25
C ALA A 179 24.75 9.43 -1.14
N LYS A 180 24.26 8.48 -1.90
CA LYS A 180 25.06 7.70 -2.86
C LYS A 180 24.85 8.21 -4.26
N LEU A 181 25.93 8.48 -4.98
CA LEU A 181 25.85 8.87 -6.39
C LEU A 181 25.44 7.65 -7.24
N ILE A 182 24.29 7.76 -7.93
CA ILE A 182 23.81 6.75 -8.89
C ILE A 182 24.48 6.97 -10.27
N GLY A 183 24.61 8.22 -10.69
CA GLY A 183 25.29 8.53 -11.95
C GLY A 183 25.04 9.96 -12.43
N VAL A 184 25.84 10.35 -13.44
CA VAL A 184 25.73 11.63 -14.13
C VAL A 184 25.59 11.39 -15.64
N PHE A 185 24.52 11.94 -16.23
CA PHE A 185 24.20 11.70 -17.64
C PHE A 185 23.93 13.00 -18.39
N ALA A 186 24.55 13.14 -19.57
CA ALA A 186 24.26 14.22 -20.50
C ALA A 186 23.28 13.69 -21.57
N VAL A 187 22.07 14.23 -21.59
CA VAL A 187 20.98 13.80 -22.48
C VAL A 187 20.75 14.88 -23.54
N PRO A 188 20.84 14.55 -24.86
CA PRO A 188 20.58 15.50 -25.93
C PRO A 188 19.13 15.98 -25.92
N GLN A 189 18.93 17.29 -25.97
CA GLN A 189 17.61 17.93 -26.03
C GLN A 189 17.23 18.31 -27.45
N THR A 190 16.06 17.87 -27.92
CA THR A 190 15.53 18.15 -29.26
C THR A 190 14.52 19.29 -29.28
N SER A 191 13.79 19.52 -28.16
CA SER A 191 12.80 20.61 -28.06
C SER A 191 13.42 21.93 -27.59
N GLY A 192 12.66 23.03 -27.72
CA GLY A 192 13.02 24.32 -27.13
C GLY A 192 12.98 24.32 -25.61
N ASN A 193 13.74 25.26 -24.97
CA ASN A 193 13.88 25.33 -23.51
C ASN A 193 12.58 25.62 -22.73
N LYS A 194 11.56 26.16 -23.40
CA LYS A 194 10.27 26.53 -22.78
C LYS A 194 9.19 25.48 -23.01
N ALA A 195 9.49 24.42 -23.78
CA ALA A 195 8.54 23.34 -23.97
C ALA A 195 8.35 22.54 -22.67
N LYS A 196 7.14 22.11 -22.42
CA LYS A 196 6.80 21.14 -21.38
C LYS A 196 5.82 20.13 -21.98
N PRO A 197 6.12 18.85 -21.98
CA PRO A 197 7.43 18.26 -21.57
C PRO A 197 8.59 18.68 -22.49
N ILE A 198 9.80 18.65 -21.93
CA ILE A 198 11.03 18.86 -22.71
C ILE A 198 11.35 17.54 -23.42
N VAL A 199 11.36 17.58 -24.75
CA VAL A 199 11.66 16.38 -25.56
C VAL A 199 13.16 16.19 -25.68
N THR A 200 13.62 14.98 -25.42
CA THR A 200 15.02 14.55 -25.51
C THR A 200 15.18 13.49 -26.61
N ASP A 201 16.41 13.33 -27.03
CA ASP A 201 16.82 12.22 -27.90
C ASP A 201 17.37 11.10 -27.01
N GLY A 202 16.72 9.95 -27.01
CA GLY A 202 17.15 8.76 -26.25
C GLY A 202 18.40 8.11 -26.86
N THR A 203 18.84 8.54 -28.03
CA THR A 203 20.12 8.15 -28.62
C THR A 203 21.19 9.19 -28.27
N GLY A 204 22.43 8.76 -28.13
CA GLY A 204 23.55 9.69 -27.82
C GLY A 204 23.55 10.23 -26.38
N ILE A 205 22.89 9.56 -25.44
CA ILE A 205 23.08 9.81 -24.01
C ILE A 205 24.53 9.45 -23.64
N ILE A 206 25.17 10.34 -22.90
CA ILE A 206 26.59 10.21 -22.53
C ILE A 206 26.67 10.07 -21.02
N GLU A 207 27.22 8.98 -20.52
CA GLU A 207 27.55 8.85 -19.11
C GLU A 207 28.81 9.66 -18.78
N LEU A 208 28.75 10.45 -17.72
CA LEU A 208 29.82 11.33 -17.26
C LEU A 208 30.27 11.00 -15.83
N THR A 209 29.76 9.94 -15.23
CA THR A 209 30.05 9.54 -13.85
C THR A 209 31.56 9.40 -13.61
N ASP A 210 32.27 8.74 -14.52
CA ASP A 210 33.72 8.53 -14.43
C ASP A 210 34.55 9.81 -14.68
N LYS A 211 33.92 10.90 -15.09
CA LYS A 211 34.58 12.20 -15.30
C LYS A 211 34.54 13.11 -14.07
N LEU A 212 33.84 12.69 -13.01
CA LEU A 212 33.81 13.41 -11.76
C LEU A 212 35.14 13.34 -11.07
N VAL A 213 35.59 14.46 -10.54
CA VAL A 213 36.80 14.56 -9.70
C VAL A 213 36.37 14.90 -8.28
N TRP A 214 36.76 14.06 -7.35
CA TRP A 214 36.49 14.21 -5.91
C TRP A 214 37.69 14.90 -5.28
N GLU A 215 37.53 16.15 -4.90
CA GLU A 215 38.57 16.95 -4.30
C GLU A 215 38.77 16.61 -2.81
N ALA A 216 39.96 16.91 -2.28
CA ALA A 216 40.31 16.60 -0.89
C ALA A 216 39.46 17.36 0.15
N ASP A 217 38.84 18.46 -0.22
CA ASP A 217 37.93 19.26 0.63
C ASP A 217 36.45 18.78 0.56
N GLY A 218 36.19 17.71 -0.17
CA GLY A 218 34.84 17.16 -0.38
C GLY A 218 34.10 17.78 -1.56
N THR A 219 34.67 18.77 -2.23
CA THR A 219 34.07 19.32 -3.46
C THR A 219 34.11 18.28 -4.58
N ILE A 220 33.03 18.16 -5.33
CA ILE A 220 32.99 17.31 -6.52
C ILE A 220 32.93 18.21 -7.76
N THR A 221 33.83 18.01 -8.68
CA THR A 221 33.89 18.81 -9.91
C THR A 221 33.67 17.97 -11.16
N LEU A 222 33.19 18.64 -12.20
CA LEU A 222 33.00 18.06 -13.53
C LEU A 222 33.48 19.07 -14.57
N ASP A 223 34.43 18.67 -15.40
CA ASP A 223 34.81 19.40 -16.60
C ASP A 223 34.44 18.56 -17.83
N TRP A 224 33.58 19.11 -18.65
CA TRP A 224 33.06 18.41 -19.83
C TRP A 224 32.77 19.37 -20.97
N THR A 225 33.27 19.04 -22.15
CA THR A 225 32.96 19.72 -23.42
C THR A 225 32.26 18.72 -24.35
N PRO A 226 31.05 19.01 -24.80
CA PRO A 226 30.36 18.17 -25.77
C PRO A 226 31.13 18.02 -27.08
N GLU A 227 31.24 16.80 -27.59
CA GLU A 227 31.83 16.56 -28.93
C GLU A 227 30.97 17.19 -30.05
N ASN A 228 29.64 17.12 -29.87
CA ASN A 228 28.73 17.80 -30.77
C ASN A 228 28.38 19.20 -30.25
N ALA A 229 29.11 20.21 -30.78
CA ALA A 229 28.93 21.60 -30.39
C ALA A 229 27.56 22.20 -30.79
N GLU A 230 26.81 21.59 -31.71
CA GLU A 230 25.51 22.09 -32.15
C GLU A 230 24.36 21.58 -31.26
N SER A 231 24.61 20.53 -30.48
CA SER A 231 23.62 19.94 -29.57
C SER A 231 23.50 20.71 -28.26
N LYS A 232 22.29 20.73 -27.76
CA LYS A 232 21.95 21.17 -26.38
C LYS A 232 21.79 19.95 -25.53
N TYR A 233 22.19 20.04 -24.25
CA TYR A 233 22.13 18.93 -23.36
C TYR A 233 21.42 19.31 -22.05
N ARG A 234 20.77 18.32 -21.44
CA ARG A 234 20.42 18.31 -20.03
C ARG A 234 21.38 17.38 -19.32
N LEU A 235 22.08 17.91 -18.29
CA LEU A 235 22.90 17.11 -17.40
C LEU A 235 22.05 16.76 -16.20
N PHE A 236 21.91 15.46 -15.97
CA PHE A 236 21.21 14.92 -14.82
C PHE A 236 22.24 14.32 -13.86
N TYR A 237 22.16 14.75 -12.59
CA TYR A 237 22.92 14.19 -11.48
C TYR A 237 21.92 13.45 -10.60
N TYR A 238 22.10 12.15 -10.44
CA TYR A 238 21.21 11.31 -9.67
C TYR A 238 21.87 10.86 -8.39
N TRP A 239 21.18 11.10 -7.28
CA TRP A 239 21.63 10.74 -5.95
C TRP A 239 20.56 9.91 -5.26
N GLN A 240 20.96 8.80 -4.62
CA GLN A 240 20.10 8.05 -3.72
C GLN A 240 20.24 8.62 -2.32
N GLN A 241 19.13 8.88 -1.66
CA GLN A 241 19.06 9.26 -0.24
C GLN A 241 17.69 8.96 0.34
N GLY A 242 17.54 9.08 1.67
CA GLY A 242 16.27 8.87 2.35
C GLY A 242 15.17 9.81 1.87
N ALA A 243 13.96 9.29 1.76
CA ALA A 243 12.77 10.06 1.38
C ALA A 243 12.33 11.04 2.48
N MET A 244 12.76 10.83 3.72
CA MET A 244 12.36 11.62 4.90
C MET A 244 10.84 11.67 5.11
N GLN A 245 10.11 10.66 4.65
CA GLN A 245 8.67 10.60 4.85
C GLN A 245 8.34 10.15 6.26
N GLU A 246 7.70 11.05 7.02
CA GLU A 246 7.28 10.84 8.39
C GLU A 246 5.78 10.53 8.47
N SER A 247 5.38 9.79 9.49
CA SER A 247 3.98 9.54 9.81
C SER A 247 3.74 9.73 11.31
N PRO A 248 3.09 10.83 11.72
CA PRO A 248 2.56 11.00 13.07
C PRO A 248 1.19 10.29 13.21
N PRO A 249 0.72 10.03 14.44
CA PRO A 249 1.37 10.27 15.73
C PRO A 249 2.28 9.12 16.16
N ALA A 250 3.46 9.42 16.67
CA ALA A 250 4.39 8.41 17.16
C ALA A 250 5.24 8.93 18.33
N ALA A 251 5.62 8.04 19.24
CA ALA A 251 6.43 8.37 20.41
C ALA A 251 7.82 8.89 20.04
N GLU A 252 8.38 8.37 18.97
CA GLU A 252 9.56 8.86 18.28
C GLU A 252 9.20 9.04 16.81
N THR A 253 9.88 9.92 16.08
CA THR A 253 9.60 10.12 14.66
C THR A 253 9.57 8.78 13.93
N ALA A 254 8.42 8.45 13.34
CA ALA A 254 8.22 7.22 12.59
C ALA A 254 8.43 7.48 11.10
N TYR A 255 9.46 6.86 10.54
CA TYR A 255 9.75 6.96 9.11
C TYR A 255 9.19 5.79 8.33
N CYS A 256 8.73 6.09 7.11
CA CYS A 256 8.26 5.10 6.16
C CYS A 256 9.38 4.11 5.82
N ILE A 257 9.06 2.81 5.83
CA ILE A 257 10.02 1.76 5.46
C ILE A 257 10.29 1.72 3.95
N ASN A 258 11.39 1.08 3.56
CA ASN A 258 11.68 0.81 2.16
C ASN A 258 10.92 -0.42 1.68
N TYR A 259 9.94 -0.23 0.80
CA TYR A 259 9.11 -1.30 0.24
C TYR A 259 9.82 -2.14 -0.82
N PHE A 260 11.00 -1.71 -1.27
CA PHE A 260 11.76 -2.35 -2.35
C PHE A 260 13.06 -3.00 -1.86
N ASP A 261 13.30 -2.97 -0.54
CA ASP A 261 14.48 -3.55 0.10
C ASP A 261 14.09 -4.42 1.31
N GLU A 262 14.76 -5.57 1.48
CA GLU A 262 14.49 -6.49 2.60
C GLU A 262 14.74 -5.83 3.97
N ALA A 263 15.63 -4.84 4.04
CA ALA A 263 15.88 -4.10 5.27
C ALA A 263 14.63 -3.36 5.80
N GLY A 264 13.70 -2.97 4.91
CA GLY A 264 12.45 -2.33 5.31
C GLY A 264 11.54 -3.25 6.11
N ILE A 265 11.37 -4.48 5.66
CA ILE A 265 10.53 -5.45 6.39
C ILE A 265 11.22 -5.94 7.68
N GLU A 266 12.54 -6.02 7.71
CA GLU A 266 13.24 -6.38 8.96
C GLU A 266 13.02 -5.32 10.06
N ALA A 267 13.06 -4.03 9.73
CA ALA A 267 12.72 -2.97 10.67
C ALA A 267 11.28 -3.09 11.21
N LEU A 268 10.30 -3.41 10.34
CA LEU A 268 8.92 -3.64 10.75
C LEU A 268 8.78 -4.87 11.65
N LYS A 269 9.46 -5.95 11.33
CA LYS A 269 9.47 -7.19 12.15
C LYS A 269 10.06 -6.93 13.54
N GLU A 270 11.18 -6.22 13.64
CA GLU A 270 11.81 -5.86 14.91
C GLU A 270 10.84 -5.05 15.78
N TYR A 271 10.15 -4.07 15.21
CA TYR A 271 9.12 -3.30 15.91
C TYR A 271 7.98 -4.20 16.42
N TRP A 272 7.43 -5.06 15.58
CA TRP A 272 6.33 -5.96 15.96
C TRP A 272 6.73 -6.94 17.06
N LEU A 273 7.95 -7.46 17.01
CA LEU A 273 8.48 -8.35 18.06
C LEU A 273 8.64 -7.64 19.41
N ALA A 274 9.03 -6.37 19.39
CA ALA A 274 9.27 -5.59 20.61
C ALA A 274 7.98 -5.04 21.26
N HIS A 275 6.96 -4.72 20.47
CA HIS A 275 5.79 -3.97 20.92
C HIS A 275 4.47 -4.73 20.87
N ILE A 276 4.33 -5.69 19.94
CA ILE A 276 3.06 -6.40 19.72
C ILE A 276 3.15 -7.87 20.12
N LEU A 277 4.24 -8.54 19.75
CA LEU A 277 4.42 -9.99 19.95
C LEU A 277 5.25 -10.36 21.18
N ASP A 278 5.51 -9.43 22.08
CA ASP A 278 6.26 -9.61 23.32
C ASP A 278 5.43 -10.21 24.48
N ASP A 279 4.11 -10.41 24.31
CA ASP A 279 3.19 -10.98 25.29
C ASP A 279 2.80 -12.42 24.89
N GLU A 280 3.31 -13.42 25.63
CA GLU A 280 3.06 -14.85 25.36
C GLU A 280 1.56 -15.22 25.48
N ALA A 281 0.82 -14.60 26.41
CA ALA A 281 -0.59 -14.88 26.60
C ALA A 281 -1.44 -14.32 25.45
N LEU A 282 -1.11 -13.12 24.99
CA LEU A 282 -1.74 -12.52 23.80
C LEU A 282 -1.39 -13.31 22.53
N ASN A 283 -0.14 -13.75 22.38
CA ASN A 283 0.28 -14.57 21.23
C ASN A 283 -0.51 -15.88 21.12
N ALA A 284 -0.84 -16.51 22.23
CA ALA A 284 -1.71 -17.69 22.23
C ALA A 284 -3.12 -17.38 21.72
N LYS A 285 -3.68 -16.20 22.05
CA LYS A 285 -4.97 -15.75 21.52
C LYS A 285 -4.89 -15.36 20.04
N ILE A 286 -3.82 -14.72 19.62
CA ILE A 286 -3.55 -14.38 18.22
C ILE A 286 -3.57 -15.66 17.37
N GLN A 287 -2.85 -16.69 17.78
CA GLN A 287 -2.81 -17.98 17.07
C GLN A 287 -4.15 -18.73 17.04
N ALA A 288 -5.00 -18.53 18.03
CA ALA A 288 -6.32 -19.15 18.11
C ALA A 288 -7.42 -18.33 17.40
N GLY A 289 -7.19 -17.06 17.17
CA GLY A 289 -8.12 -16.09 16.62
C GLY A 289 -7.95 -15.82 15.12
N ASP A 290 -8.55 -14.74 14.66
CA ASP A 290 -8.38 -14.21 13.31
C ASP A 290 -7.76 -12.81 13.41
N VAL A 291 -6.44 -12.75 13.36
CA VAL A 291 -5.67 -11.51 13.45
C VAL A 291 -5.00 -11.21 12.11
N GLN A 292 -4.99 -9.94 11.73
CA GLN A 292 -4.48 -9.47 10.46
C GLN A 292 -3.53 -8.28 10.64
N LEU A 293 -2.46 -8.24 9.87
CA LEU A 293 -1.76 -7.01 9.59
C LEU A 293 -2.41 -6.37 8.37
N PHE A 294 -2.86 -5.14 8.50
CA PHE A 294 -3.46 -4.36 7.43
C PHE A 294 -2.46 -3.34 6.87
N MET A 295 -2.25 -3.40 5.59
CA MET A 295 -1.52 -2.39 4.81
C MET A 295 -2.53 -1.61 3.98
N ASP A 296 -2.72 -0.37 4.33
CA ASP A 296 -3.60 0.56 3.63
C ASP A 296 -3.02 0.96 2.27
N SER A 297 -3.61 1.91 1.60
CA SER A 297 -3.12 2.46 0.33
C SER A 297 -1.63 2.80 0.40
N LEU A 298 -0.94 2.56 -0.71
CA LEU A 298 0.51 2.76 -0.78
C LEU A 298 0.82 4.25 -1.02
N GLU A 299 0.71 5.05 0.03
CA GLU A 299 0.90 6.51 0.00
C GLU A 299 2.36 6.93 0.21
N ILE A 300 3.28 6.15 -0.32
CA ILE A 300 4.69 6.53 -0.33
C ILE A 300 4.93 7.69 -1.28
N SER A 301 5.80 8.62 -0.89
CA SER A 301 6.07 9.85 -1.62
C SER A 301 7.54 10.02 -1.96
N THR A 302 7.80 10.48 -3.16
CA THR A 302 9.13 10.94 -3.55
C THR A 302 9.38 12.40 -3.21
N GLU A 303 8.38 13.15 -2.77
CA GLU A 303 8.32 14.58 -2.49
C GLU A 303 9.23 15.46 -3.38
N TYR A 304 10.53 15.33 -3.21
CA TYR A 304 11.56 16.08 -3.93
C TYR A 304 12.45 15.20 -4.82
N GLY A 305 12.18 13.89 -4.89
CA GLY A 305 12.84 12.92 -5.77
C GLY A 305 12.13 12.73 -7.10
N CYS A 306 12.60 11.76 -7.87
CA CYS A 306 11.99 11.39 -9.14
C CYS A 306 11.61 9.90 -9.23
N ALA A 307 12.17 9.05 -8.38
CA ALA A 307 11.84 7.64 -8.33
C ALA A 307 12.11 7.05 -6.96
N PHE A 308 11.36 6.02 -6.54
CA PHE A 308 11.73 5.17 -5.42
C PHE A 308 12.91 4.29 -5.79
N TRP A 309 13.76 3.99 -4.80
CA TRP A 309 15.01 3.31 -5.05
C TRP A 309 15.39 2.35 -3.92
N CYS A 310 16.29 1.42 -4.22
CA CYS A 310 17.06 0.62 -3.28
C CYS A 310 18.48 0.46 -3.82
N ASP A 311 19.40 -0.01 -3.00
CA ASP A 311 20.83 -0.03 -3.33
C ASP A 311 21.17 -0.77 -4.62
N ASP A 312 20.47 -1.85 -4.90
CA ASP A 312 20.71 -2.72 -6.07
C ASP A 312 19.65 -2.56 -7.17
N MET A 313 18.82 -1.51 -7.12
CA MET A 313 17.74 -1.31 -8.12
C MET A 313 18.26 -1.30 -9.57
N ALA A 314 19.42 -0.71 -9.81
CA ALA A 314 19.99 -0.65 -11.16
C ALA A 314 20.42 -2.03 -11.66
N GLU A 315 21.00 -2.84 -10.79
CA GLU A 315 21.43 -4.21 -11.06
C GLU A 315 20.23 -5.12 -11.28
N GLU A 316 19.21 -5.04 -10.42
CA GLU A 316 17.96 -5.77 -10.54
C GLU A 316 17.23 -5.43 -11.85
N PHE A 317 17.17 -4.14 -12.17
CA PHE A 317 16.59 -3.70 -13.42
C PHE A 317 17.34 -4.26 -14.63
N LEU A 318 18.69 -4.14 -14.63
CA LEU A 318 19.52 -4.65 -15.71
C LEU A 318 19.34 -6.17 -15.87
N ALA A 319 19.31 -6.91 -14.76
CA ALA A 319 19.14 -8.35 -14.78
C ALA A 319 17.77 -8.78 -15.35
N ARG A 320 16.70 -8.04 -15.05
CA ARG A 320 15.33 -8.37 -15.47
C ARG A 320 14.97 -7.85 -16.86
N LYS A 321 15.51 -6.68 -17.24
CA LYS A 321 15.11 -5.98 -18.48
C LYS A 321 16.18 -5.96 -19.57
N GLY A 322 17.45 -6.25 -19.21
CA GLY A 322 18.56 -6.38 -20.17
C GLY A 322 19.14 -5.04 -20.65
N TYR A 323 18.83 -3.93 -19.97
CA TYR A 323 19.44 -2.62 -20.24
C TYR A 323 19.49 -1.77 -18.96
N ASP A 324 20.34 -0.74 -18.96
CA ASP A 324 20.52 0.17 -17.82
C ASP A 324 19.39 1.20 -17.77
N ILE A 325 18.71 1.32 -16.63
CA ILE A 325 17.65 2.30 -16.38
C ILE A 325 18.19 3.70 -16.10
N ARG A 326 19.39 3.82 -15.52
CA ARG A 326 19.92 5.07 -14.98
C ARG A 326 19.91 6.22 -16.00
N PRO A 327 20.29 6.01 -17.28
CA PRO A 327 20.24 7.06 -18.29
C PRO A 327 18.84 7.62 -18.57
N TYR A 328 17.78 6.91 -18.18
CA TYR A 328 16.39 7.22 -18.48
C TYR A 328 15.58 7.70 -17.28
N LEU A 329 16.16 7.78 -16.08
CA LEU A 329 15.46 8.21 -14.86
C LEU A 329 14.83 9.61 -14.99
N TYR A 330 15.32 10.46 -15.87
CA TYR A 330 14.72 11.77 -16.13
C TYR A 330 13.27 11.69 -16.62
N LEU A 331 12.84 10.55 -17.16
CA LEU A 331 11.46 10.34 -17.63
C LEU A 331 10.44 10.26 -16.47
N THR A 332 10.92 10.01 -15.25
CA THR A 332 10.07 9.99 -14.04
C THR A 332 9.92 11.36 -13.40
N ILE A 333 10.77 12.34 -13.76
CA ILE A 333 10.73 13.69 -13.18
C ILE A 333 9.41 14.39 -13.50
N GLY A 334 8.68 14.76 -12.44
CA GLY A 334 7.40 15.45 -12.54
C GLY A 334 6.23 14.55 -12.91
N LEU A 335 6.40 13.22 -12.87
CA LEU A 335 5.26 12.32 -12.84
C LEU A 335 4.53 12.52 -11.51
N PRO A 336 3.21 12.81 -11.48
CA PRO A 336 2.49 12.97 -10.23
C PRO A 336 2.36 11.66 -9.49
N ASP A 337 2.30 11.75 -8.17
CA ASP A 337 1.80 10.68 -7.33
C ASP A 337 0.32 10.42 -7.67
N LEU A 338 -0.09 9.15 -7.72
CA LEU A 338 -1.43 8.77 -8.24
C LEU A 338 -2.61 9.18 -7.37
N PHE A 339 -2.38 9.67 -6.17
CA PHE A 339 -3.44 10.28 -5.35
C PHE A 339 -4.07 11.53 -5.98
N TYR A 340 -3.45 12.10 -7.00
CA TYR A 340 -3.95 13.25 -7.71
C TYR A 340 -4.58 12.82 -9.04
N TRP A 341 -5.85 13.04 -9.15
CA TRP A 341 -6.86 12.58 -10.10
C TRP A 341 -6.66 12.98 -11.58
N ASP A 342 -5.56 13.61 -11.94
CA ASP A 342 -5.31 14.05 -13.30
C ASP A 342 -4.82 12.90 -14.18
N ALA A 343 -5.71 12.44 -15.02
CA ALA A 343 -5.58 11.23 -15.84
C ALA A 343 -4.48 11.26 -16.90
N VAL A 344 -3.82 12.39 -17.13
CA VAL A 344 -2.78 12.50 -18.17
C VAL A 344 -1.60 13.31 -17.63
N ASP A 345 -0.59 12.59 -17.19
CA ASP A 345 0.66 13.20 -16.85
C ASP A 345 1.76 12.89 -17.87
N TYR A 346 2.32 13.93 -18.42
CA TYR A 346 3.42 13.84 -19.36
C TYR A 346 4.79 14.01 -18.69
N GLY A 347 4.82 14.31 -17.38
CA GLY A 347 6.05 14.64 -16.68
C GLY A 347 6.72 15.92 -17.17
N SER A 348 7.94 16.17 -16.71
CA SER A 348 8.75 17.32 -17.13
C SER A 348 9.56 17.03 -18.39
N TYR A 349 9.79 15.77 -18.70
CA TYR A 349 10.61 15.30 -19.83
C TYR A 349 9.91 14.20 -20.61
N ASP A 350 10.29 14.09 -21.87
CA ASP A 350 9.73 13.11 -22.79
C ASP A 350 10.80 12.62 -23.78
N LEU A 351 10.59 11.45 -24.38
CA LEU A 351 11.39 10.93 -25.48
C LEU A 351 10.74 11.24 -26.81
N ALA A 352 11.57 11.51 -27.82
CA ALA A 352 11.13 11.58 -29.20
C ALA A 352 10.49 10.25 -29.64
N ASP A 353 11.09 9.13 -29.28
CA ASP A 353 10.51 7.79 -29.43
C ASP A 353 9.53 7.50 -28.29
N LYS A 354 8.24 7.62 -28.58
CA LYS A 354 7.16 7.36 -27.60
C LYS A 354 7.08 5.90 -27.17
N THR A 355 7.35 4.97 -28.07
CA THR A 355 7.34 3.54 -27.78
C THR A 355 8.45 3.18 -26.79
N MET A 356 9.63 3.76 -26.99
CA MET A 356 10.74 3.58 -26.03
C MET A 356 10.43 4.23 -24.68
N ARG A 357 9.80 5.41 -24.64
CA ARG A 357 9.37 6.04 -23.38
C ARG A 357 8.43 5.14 -22.59
N GLU A 358 7.37 4.68 -23.24
CA GLU A 358 6.38 3.78 -22.60
C GLU A 358 7.04 2.50 -22.11
N LYS A 359 7.91 1.90 -22.93
CA LYS A 359 8.67 0.73 -22.54
C LYS A 359 9.48 0.97 -21.27
N VAL A 360 10.26 2.06 -21.21
CA VAL A 360 11.14 2.37 -20.07
C VAL A 360 10.34 2.56 -18.80
N LEU A 361 9.24 3.32 -18.85
CA LEU A 361 8.39 3.55 -17.67
C LEU A 361 7.70 2.27 -17.21
N ASN A 362 7.12 1.51 -18.15
CA ASN A 362 6.50 0.23 -17.81
C ASN A 362 7.51 -0.77 -17.22
N ASP A 363 8.71 -0.86 -17.78
CA ASP A 363 9.75 -1.74 -17.28
C ASP A 363 10.21 -1.35 -15.86
N LEU A 364 10.31 -0.05 -15.56
CA LEU A 364 10.66 0.42 -14.21
C LEU A 364 9.58 0.05 -13.20
N PHE A 365 8.32 0.37 -13.49
CA PHE A 365 7.22 0.08 -12.58
C PHE A 365 6.97 -1.42 -12.43
N ASP A 366 7.24 -2.21 -13.47
CA ASP A 366 7.21 -3.67 -13.38
C ASP A 366 8.31 -4.22 -12.48
N VAL A 367 9.56 -3.72 -12.59
CA VAL A 367 10.65 -4.12 -11.68
C VAL A 367 10.32 -3.72 -10.23
N GLN A 368 9.84 -2.51 -10.02
CA GLN A 368 9.41 -2.08 -8.68
C GLN A 368 8.26 -2.95 -8.15
N THR A 369 7.30 -3.34 -8.98
CA THR A 369 6.22 -4.27 -8.60
C THR A 369 6.76 -5.63 -8.18
N GLN A 370 7.72 -6.17 -8.93
CA GLN A 370 8.35 -7.45 -8.61
C GLN A 370 9.12 -7.38 -7.29
N LEU A 371 9.93 -6.35 -7.08
CA LEU A 371 10.67 -6.16 -5.83
C LEU A 371 9.74 -5.96 -4.63
N TYR A 372 8.68 -5.15 -4.77
CA TYR A 372 7.66 -4.98 -3.74
C TYR A 372 7.04 -6.32 -3.34
N ARG A 373 6.74 -7.16 -4.30
CA ARG A 373 6.20 -8.48 -4.07
C ARG A 373 7.21 -9.42 -3.39
N GLU A 374 8.42 -9.49 -3.94
CA GLU A 374 9.46 -10.44 -3.54
C GLU A 374 10.16 -10.06 -2.23
N ARG A 375 10.30 -8.76 -1.94
CA ARG A 375 11.05 -8.24 -0.79
C ARG A 375 10.17 -7.74 0.34
N MET A 376 8.89 -7.47 0.08
CA MET A 376 7.95 -6.98 1.08
C MET A 376 6.79 -7.94 1.30
N LEU A 377 5.91 -8.11 0.30
CA LEU A 377 4.63 -8.80 0.52
C LEU A 377 4.78 -10.27 0.88
N GLU A 378 5.55 -11.02 0.11
CA GLU A 378 5.69 -12.48 0.29
C GLU A 378 6.49 -12.84 1.55
N PRO A 379 7.65 -12.20 1.85
CA PRO A 379 8.38 -12.48 3.08
C PRO A 379 7.63 -12.04 4.33
N LEU A 380 6.94 -10.88 4.30
CA LEU A 380 6.12 -10.42 5.42
C LEU A 380 4.98 -11.39 5.72
N ARG A 381 4.26 -11.81 4.69
CA ARG A 381 3.21 -12.83 4.81
C ARG A 381 3.73 -14.12 5.40
N ALA A 382 4.87 -14.62 4.90
CA ALA A 382 5.46 -15.87 5.38
C ALA A 382 5.83 -15.78 6.88
N TRP A 383 6.44 -14.68 7.30
CA TRP A 383 6.81 -14.44 8.69
C TRP A 383 5.57 -14.30 9.59
N LEU A 384 4.57 -13.53 9.18
CA LEU A 384 3.33 -13.36 9.98
C LEU A 384 2.58 -14.67 10.17
N HIS A 385 2.62 -15.57 9.19
CA HIS A 385 2.01 -16.90 9.31
C HIS A 385 2.64 -17.75 10.43
N GLU A 386 3.91 -17.55 10.79
CA GLU A 386 4.54 -18.22 11.95
C GLU A 386 3.84 -17.87 13.27
N TYR A 387 3.23 -16.69 13.32
CA TYR A 387 2.46 -16.20 14.48
C TYR A 387 0.94 -16.40 14.32
N GLY A 388 0.48 -17.01 13.24
CA GLY A 388 -0.95 -17.18 12.95
C GLY A 388 -1.64 -15.90 12.43
N ILE A 389 -0.87 -14.88 12.08
CA ILE A 389 -1.37 -13.59 11.58
C ILE A 389 -1.43 -13.64 10.05
N LYS A 390 -2.47 -13.07 9.48
CA LYS A 390 -2.69 -12.97 8.03
C LYS A 390 -2.39 -11.56 7.52
N THR A 391 -2.11 -11.43 6.23
CA THR A 391 -1.95 -10.13 5.59
C THR A 391 -3.25 -9.70 4.91
N ARG A 392 -3.64 -8.43 5.11
CA ARG A 392 -4.68 -7.74 4.35
C ARG A 392 -4.10 -6.46 3.77
N ALA A 393 -4.33 -6.17 2.49
CA ALA A 393 -3.69 -5.03 1.86
C ALA A 393 -4.49 -4.43 0.70
N GLN A 394 -4.47 -3.11 0.61
CA GLN A 394 -4.85 -2.32 -0.56
C GLN A 394 -3.67 -2.24 -1.53
N ILE A 395 -3.39 -3.35 -2.16
CA ILE A 395 -2.18 -3.61 -2.91
C ILE A 395 -1.99 -2.62 -4.06
N SER A 396 -0.81 -2.02 -4.12
CA SER A 396 -0.37 -1.11 -5.18
C SER A 396 -1.24 0.14 -5.37
N TYR A 397 -2.34 0.24 -4.66
CA TYR A 397 -3.22 1.39 -4.70
C TYR A 397 -2.46 2.65 -4.22
N GLY A 398 -2.53 3.71 -4.99
CA GLY A 398 -1.76 4.94 -4.72
C GLY A 398 -0.44 5.04 -5.50
N GLN A 399 0.05 3.96 -6.10
CA GLN A 399 1.29 3.95 -6.89
C GLN A 399 1.09 3.42 -8.32
N ARG A 400 2.10 3.63 -9.17
CA ARG A 400 2.13 3.14 -10.56
C ARG A 400 2.59 1.68 -10.64
N LEU A 401 2.27 0.88 -9.63
CA LEU A 401 2.58 -0.53 -9.58
C LEU A 401 1.40 -1.35 -10.11
N GLU A 402 1.67 -2.57 -10.55
CA GLU A 402 0.63 -3.45 -11.01
C GLU A 402 -0.24 -3.94 -9.84
N ILE A 403 -1.54 -4.13 -10.07
CA ILE A 403 -2.51 -4.53 -9.05
C ILE A 403 -2.76 -6.03 -9.08
N SER A 404 -2.94 -6.60 -10.27
CA SER A 404 -3.52 -7.94 -10.42
C SER A 404 -2.58 -9.08 -10.01
N GLU A 405 -1.28 -8.94 -10.21
CA GLU A 405 -0.30 -9.96 -9.84
C GLU A 405 -0.01 -9.96 -8.32
N PRO A 406 0.26 -8.80 -7.67
CA PRO A 406 0.49 -8.75 -6.23
C PRO A 406 -0.69 -9.22 -5.37
N ILE A 407 -1.93 -9.23 -5.89
CA ILE A 407 -3.09 -9.83 -5.23
C ILE A 407 -2.81 -11.26 -4.75
N MET A 408 -1.99 -11.99 -5.47
CA MET A 408 -1.65 -13.37 -5.11
C MET A 408 -0.70 -13.46 -3.91
N SER A 409 0.02 -12.39 -3.60
CA SER A 409 1.05 -12.35 -2.56
C SER A 409 0.52 -12.02 -1.15
N VAL A 410 -0.76 -11.68 -1.00
CA VAL A 410 -1.39 -11.42 0.30
C VAL A 410 -2.54 -12.40 0.58
N ASP A 411 -2.98 -12.53 1.84
CA ASP A 411 -4.08 -13.42 2.19
C ASP A 411 -5.43 -12.82 1.83
N TYR A 412 -5.64 -11.55 2.17
CA TYR A 412 -6.86 -10.81 1.93
C TYR A 412 -6.56 -9.56 1.09
N PRO A 413 -6.65 -9.63 -0.25
CA PRO A 413 -6.58 -8.43 -1.07
C PRO A 413 -7.77 -7.52 -0.77
N GLU A 414 -7.51 -6.23 -0.69
CA GLU A 414 -8.51 -5.21 -0.44
C GLU A 414 -8.50 -4.14 -1.53
N ALA A 415 -9.67 -3.62 -1.85
CA ALA A 415 -9.85 -2.42 -2.64
C ALA A 415 -10.42 -1.29 -1.78
N GLU A 416 -10.33 -0.09 -2.28
CA GLU A 416 -10.96 1.08 -1.70
C GLU A 416 -11.86 1.75 -2.72
N ILE A 417 -12.94 2.38 -2.24
CA ILE A 417 -13.93 3.00 -3.12
C ILE A 417 -13.44 4.31 -3.75
N LEU A 418 -12.53 5.04 -3.09
CA LEU A 418 -12.11 6.40 -3.46
C LEU A 418 -11.70 6.52 -4.93
N ASN A 419 -10.73 5.71 -5.39
CA ASN A 419 -10.24 5.78 -6.76
C ASN A 419 -11.04 4.94 -7.76
N GLN A 420 -11.99 4.15 -7.28
CA GLN A 420 -12.81 3.30 -8.14
C GLN A 420 -14.11 3.96 -8.54
N ASN A 421 -14.41 5.15 -8.01
CA ASN A 421 -15.65 5.90 -8.28
C ASN A 421 -16.91 5.05 -8.17
N ASN A 422 -16.92 4.09 -7.25
CA ASN A 422 -18.01 3.11 -7.07
C ASN A 422 -18.43 2.39 -8.37
N GLN A 423 -17.45 2.06 -9.24
CA GLN A 423 -17.69 1.41 -10.53
C GLN A 423 -17.35 -0.07 -10.51
N VAL A 424 -18.33 -0.92 -10.77
CA VAL A 424 -18.20 -2.39 -10.78
C VAL A 424 -17.06 -2.88 -11.67
N ASP A 425 -16.87 -2.27 -12.84
CA ASP A 425 -15.82 -2.71 -13.78
C ASP A 425 -14.41 -2.39 -13.26
N MET A 426 -14.25 -1.33 -12.49
CA MET A 426 -12.97 -1.00 -11.84
C MET A 426 -12.65 -2.02 -10.74
N TYR A 427 -13.61 -2.35 -9.90
CA TYR A 427 -13.43 -3.36 -8.84
C TYR A 427 -13.06 -4.75 -9.36
N ARG A 428 -13.45 -5.10 -10.60
CA ARG A 428 -13.10 -6.40 -11.20
C ARG A 428 -11.62 -6.62 -11.44
N LEU A 429 -10.79 -5.59 -11.39
CA LEU A 429 -9.34 -5.73 -11.45
C LEU A 429 -8.80 -6.61 -10.32
N TRP A 430 -9.39 -6.54 -9.14
CA TRP A 430 -9.03 -7.38 -7.98
C TRP A 430 -9.62 -8.78 -8.05
N THR A 431 -10.80 -8.91 -8.64
CA THR A 431 -11.61 -10.15 -8.58
C THR A 431 -10.94 -11.32 -9.26
N GLY A 432 -10.26 -11.11 -10.37
CA GLY A 432 -9.61 -12.17 -11.15
C GLY A 432 -8.55 -12.92 -10.34
N GLY A 433 -7.56 -12.20 -9.82
CA GLY A 433 -6.48 -12.75 -9.01
C GLY A 433 -6.98 -13.40 -7.70
N ALA A 434 -7.91 -12.73 -7.02
CA ALA A 434 -8.49 -13.25 -5.80
C ALA A 434 -9.25 -14.58 -6.02
N LYS A 435 -10.03 -14.69 -7.08
CA LYS A 435 -10.79 -15.93 -7.41
C LYS A 435 -9.89 -17.08 -7.84
N LEU A 436 -8.79 -16.82 -8.53
CA LEU A 436 -7.84 -17.88 -8.92
C LEU A 436 -7.29 -18.65 -7.70
N GLN A 437 -7.18 -17.99 -6.56
CA GLN A 437 -6.68 -18.59 -5.32
C GLN A 437 -7.76 -18.75 -4.24
N ASN A 438 -9.04 -18.56 -4.59
CA ASN A 438 -10.17 -18.66 -3.67
C ASN A 438 -10.00 -17.78 -2.42
N LYS A 439 -9.49 -16.55 -2.59
CA LYS A 439 -9.28 -15.59 -1.51
C LYS A 439 -10.56 -14.84 -1.18
N VAL A 440 -10.67 -14.43 0.08
CA VAL A 440 -11.62 -13.40 0.50
C VAL A 440 -11.15 -12.07 -0.05
N LEU A 441 -12.04 -11.38 -0.73
CA LEU A 441 -11.79 -10.06 -1.30
C LEU A 441 -12.55 -9.03 -0.49
N SER A 442 -11.82 -8.13 0.17
CA SER A 442 -12.39 -7.08 1.02
C SER A 442 -12.36 -5.72 0.35
N SER A 443 -13.17 -4.82 0.86
CA SER A 443 -13.13 -3.40 0.48
C SER A 443 -13.33 -2.52 1.71
N GLU A 444 -12.50 -1.50 1.82
CA GLU A 444 -12.82 -0.33 2.61
C GLU A 444 -13.99 0.39 1.97
N THR A 445 -15.00 0.73 2.75
CA THR A 445 -16.30 1.20 2.27
C THR A 445 -16.81 2.34 3.14
N GLY A 446 -17.41 3.36 2.53
CA GLY A 446 -18.02 4.48 3.26
C GLY A 446 -17.12 5.69 3.46
N ALA A 447 -15.85 5.66 3.00
CA ALA A 447 -14.93 6.79 3.13
C ALA A 447 -15.32 7.98 2.25
N TYR A 448 -15.83 7.71 1.06
CA TYR A 448 -15.97 8.72 0.01
C TYR A 448 -17.00 9.81 0.29
N GLY A 449 -18.14 9.46 0.84
CA GLY A 449 -19.25 10.37 1.03
C GLY A 449 -19.28 11.09 2.38
N GLY A 450 -18.56 10.59 3.34
CA GLY A 450 -18.57 11.08 4.71
C GLY A 450 -20.00 11.30 5.24
N TYR A 451 -20.23 12.42 5.89
CA TYR A 451 -21.56 12.77 6.41
C TYR A 451 -22.61 13.16 5.35
N ALA A 452 -22.21 13.26 4.07
CA ALA A 452 -23.14 13.59 2.99
C ALA A 452 -23.91 12.36 2.47
N TYR A 453 -23.42 11.14 2.76
CA TYR A 453 -24.07 9.93 2.31
C TYR A 453 -25.25 9.54 3.19
N THR A 454 -26.30 9.07 2.52
CA THR A 454 -27.44 8.43 3.17
C THR A 454 -27.17 6.93 3.37
N GLU A 455 -27.99 6.28 4.21
CA GLU A 455 -27.98 4.81 4.33
C GLU A 455 -28.12 4.12 2.96
N GLN A 456 -28.94 4.67 2.08
CA GLN A 456 -29.14 4.12 0.74
C GLN A 456 -27.85 4.23 -0.12
N ASP A 457 -27.08 5.28 0.03
CA ASP A 457 -25.81 5.44 -0.69
C ASP A 457 -24.79 4.37 -0.26
N HIS A 458 -24.64 4.15 1.05
CA HIS A 458 -23.78 3.09 1.60
C HIS A 458 -24.23 1.69 1.18
N LEU A 459 -25.54 1.42 1.15
CA LEU A 459 -26.06 0.15 0.64
C LEU A 459 -25.76 -0.04 -0.85
N MET A 460 -25.84 1.02 -1.65
CA MET A 460 -25.48 0.94 -3.08
C MET A 460 -24.01 0.66 -3.30
N GLU A 461 -23.13 1.23 -2.48
CA GLU A 461 -21.70 0.89 -2.51
C GLU A 461 -21.49 -0.60 -2.23
N ALA A 462 -22.08 -1.11 -1.14
CA ALA A 462 -21.97 -2.52 -0.78
C ALA A 462 -22.53 -3.45 -1.90
N TYR A 463 -23.64 -3.09 -2.53
CA TYR A 463 -24.20 -3.88 -3.64
C TYR A 463 -23.31 -3.88 -4.87
N ASN A 464 -22.67 -2.77 -5.21
CA ASN A 464 -21.72 -2.70 -6.32
C ASN A 464 -20.47 -3.55 -6.04
N LEU A 465 -19.97 -3.56 -4.82
CA LEU A 465 -18.88 -4.42 -4.40
C LEU A 465 -19.24 -5.90 -4.49
N PHE A 466 -20.41 -6.30 -3.98
CA PHE A 466 -20.89 -7.69 -4.11
C PHE A 466 -21.11 -8.08 -5.57
N ALA A 467 -21.66 -7.19 -6.41
CA ALA A 467 -21.80 -7.41 -7.84
C ALA A 467 -20.44 -7.58 -8.56
N ALA A 468 -19.40 -6.93 -8.07
CA ALA A 468 -18.03 -7.09 -8.56
C ALA A 468 -17.36 -8.38 -8.06
N GLY A 469 -17.90 -9.02 -7.02
CA GLY A 469 -17.41 -10.28 -6.46
C GLY A 469 -16.65 -10.15 -5.15
N PHE A 470 -16.72 -9.01 -4.50
CA PHE A 470 -16.28 -8.82 -3.12
C PHE A 470 -17.17 -9.58 -2.17
N ASN A 471 -16.65 -9.98 -1.03
CA ASN A 471 -17.39 -10.75 -0.03
C ASN A 471 -17.03 -10.36 1.42
N ARG A 472 -16.26 -9.30 1.61
CA ARG A 472 -15.98 -8.68 2.90
C ARG A 472 -16.05 -7.15 2.77
N ILE A 473 -16.63 -6.49 3.76
CA ILE A 473 -16.72 -5.04 3.87
C ILE A 473 -16.08 -4.63 5.21
N VAL A 474 -15.21 -3.63 5.13
CA VAL A 474 -14.65 -2.90 6.27
C VAL A 474 -15.19 -1.48 6.19
N TRP A 475 -16.04 -1.08 7.12
CA TRP A 475 -16.56 0.27 7.15
C TRP A 475 -15.48 1.25 7.57
N HIS A 476 -15.43 2.38 6.89
CA HIS A 476 -14.33 3.32 6.97
C HIS A 476 -14.04 3.77 8.39
N ILE A 477 -15.10 4.04 9.24
CA ILE A 477 -14.83 4.51 10.58
C ILE A 477 -15.95 4.20 11.58
N TRP A 478 -15.51 3.81 12.76
CA TRP A 478 -16.30 3.78 13.98
C TRP A 478 -16.28 5.17 14.62
N SER A 479 -17.44 5.72 14.91
CA SER A 479 -17.56 6.93 15.71
C SER A 479 -17.58 6.54 17.18
N ALA A 480 -16.53 6.87 17.91
CA ALA A 480 -16.39 6.51 19.32
C ALA A 480 -17.59 6.99 20.16
N GLN A 481 -18.05 6.16 21.07
CA GLN A 481 -19.24 6.42 21.90
C GLN A 481 -18.88 6.75 23.35
N TYR A 482 -17.75 6.26 23.84
CA TYR A 482 -17.36 6.36 25.25
C TYR A 482 -16.03 7.08 25.44
N GLY A 483 -15.25 7.29 24.39
CA GLY A 483 -13.95 7.94 24.42
C GLY A 483 -13.74 8.86 23.22
N PRO A 484 -12.58 9.48 23.09
CA PRO A 484 -12.20 10.24 21.90
C PRO A 484 -12.01 9.32 20.68
N GLY A 485 -12.23 9.90 19.47
CA GLY A 485 -12.06 9.17 18.21
C GLY A 485 -13.13 9.46 17.17
#